data_584f4872da118070f58c018c233a984f
#
_entry.id   584f4872da118070f58c018c233a984f
#
_cell.length_a   1.000
_cell.length_b   1.000
_cell.length_c   1.000
_cell.angle_alpha   90.00
_cell.angle_beta   90.00
_cell.angle_gamma   90.00
#
_symmetry.space_group_name_H-M   'P 1'
#
loop_
_entity.id
_entity.type
_entity.pdbx_description
1 polymer ?
#
loop_
_entity_poly.entity_id
_entity_poly.type
_entity_poly.pdbx_seq_one_letter_code
_entity_poly.pdbx_strand_id
1 'polypeptide(L)'
;MILAVLLPGGFTFSVYKYLSSPDPGTAVASPTTDPIPEPKEPSPSENERRPDSPIDADAYGDWNFRLGGVTFKAEKVGGWTYDSCAPVDRNGVLARNKCERVVQLAYKAYRGHLTAVQVIMSFPTVKAAKATAVHLAGSSRAVKWHRDKMLDRYVYAKQRVAVTKRYVLLTIVTADRTAQAKATRFHHYLHTDLSNSFLFRDSTASN
;
A
#
# COMPACT_ATOMS: atom_id res chain seq x y z
N MET A 1 7.25 44.81 27.15
CA MET A 1 6.66 45.33 25.90
C MET A 1 6.36 44.12 25.04
N ILE A 2 5.10 43.72 24.98
CA ILE A 2 4.60 42.52 24.35
C ILE A 2 3.96 42.95 23.04
N LEU A 3 4.41 42.38 21.91
CA LEU A 3 3.74 42.55 20.63
C LEU A 3 3.21 41.20 20.17
N ALA A 4 1.90 41.00 20.33
CA ALA A 4 1.18 39.88 19.75
C ALA A 4 0.71 40.25 18.35
N VAL A 5 1.07 39.44 17.35
CA VAL A 5 0.50 39.54 16.01
C VAL A 5 -0.44 38.35 15.79
N LEU A 6 -1.73 38.68 15.77
CA LEU A 6 -2.82 37.78 15.37
C LEU A 6 -3.01 37.92 13.86
N LEU A 7 -2.90 36.79 13.12
CA LEU A 7 -3.35 36.70 11.74
C LEU A 7 -4.61 35.82 11.66
N PRO A 8 -5.73 36.35 11.17
CA PRO A 8 -6.92 35.56 10.85
C PRO A 8 -6.86 35.12 9.38
N GLY A 9 -6.63 33.84 9.16
CA GLY A 9 -6.75 33.22 7.82
C GLY A 9 -8.07 32.49 7.70
N GLY A 10 -9.12 33.17 7.24
CA GLY A 10 -10.39 32.52 6.91
C GLY A 10 -10.33 31.82 5.56
N PHE A 11 -10.60 30.53 5.53
CA PHE A 11 -10.86 29.79 4.32
C PHE A 11 -12.34 29.87 3.97
N THR A 12 -12.67 30.60 2.91
CA THR A 12 -14.02 30.62 2.33
C THR A 12 -14.18 29.47 1.34
N PHE A 13 -15.04 28.53 1.65
CA PHE A 13 -15.49 27.50 0.70
C PHE A 13 -16.54 28.11 -0.22
N SER A 14 -16.22 28.29 -1.51
CA SER A 14 -17.18 28.61 -2.54
C SER A 14 -17.90 27.35 -3.02
N VAL A 15 -19.18 27.23 -2.65
CA VAL A 15 -20.08 26.21 -3.19
C VAL A 15 -20.72 26.75 -4.46
N TYR A 16 -20.31 26.24 -5.63
CA TYR A 16 -20.98 26.50 -6.88
C TYR A 16 -22.23 25.62 -7.01
N LYS A 17 -23.41 26.21 -6.84
CA LYS A 17 -24.68 25.62 -7.27
C LYS A 17 -24.85 25.80 -8.78
N TYR A 18 -24.83 24.72 -9.52
CA TYR A 18 -25.31 24.70 -10.90
C TYR A 18 -26.83 24.51 -10.88
N LEU A 19 -27.56 25.58 -11.25
CA LEU A 19 -29.00 25.55 -11.58
C LEU A 19 -29.12 25.23 -13.04
N SER A 20 -29.61 24.05 -13.39
CA SER A 20 -30.06 23.71 -14.74
C SER A 20 -31.53 24.05 -14.87
N SER A 21 -31.85 24.95 -15.76
CA SER A 21 -33.24 25.23 -16.21
C SER A 21 -33.64 24.21 -17.28
N PRO A 22 -34.92 23.80 -17.32
CA PRO A 22 -35.41 22.94 -18.39
C PRO A 22 -35.98 23.83 -19.51
N ASP A 23 -35.62 23.54 -20.76
CA ASP A 23 -36.30 24.06 -21.94
C ASP A 23 -37.26 23.02 -22.54
N PRO A 24 -38.46 23.41 -22.97
CA PRO A 24 -39.45 22.48 -23.47
C PRO A 24 -39.45 22.41 -25.01
N GLY A 25 -39.54 21.21 -25.52
CA GLY A 25 -40.25 20.91 -26.75
C GLY A 25 -39.48 20.92 -28.06
N THR A 26 -39.32 19.72 -28.62
CA THR A 26 -39.74 19.47 -30.01
C THR A 26 -39.80 17.96 -30.25
N ALA A 27 -41.01 17.48 -30.56
CA ALA A 27 -41.21 16.13 -31.08
C ALA A 27 -40.64 16.06 -32.51
N VAL A 28 -40.08 14.91 -32.91
CA VAL A 28 -40.33 14.25 -34.21
C VAL A 28 -39.32 13.14 -34.48
N ALA A 29 -39.85 12.03 -35.00
CA ALA A 29 -39.21 10.92 -35.76
C ALA A 29 -38.46 9.86 -35.01
N SER A 30 -39.08 8.70 -34.93
CA SER A 30 -38.44 7.39 -34.72
C SER A 30 -37.48 7.06 -35.87
N PRO A 31 -36.25 6.72 -35.58
CA PRO A 31 -35.43 5.93 -36.48
C PRO A 31 -35.33 4.50 -35.99
N THR A 32 -35.42 3.64 -36.94
CA THR A 32 -35.18 2.20 -36.98
C THR A 32 -34.04 1.76 -36.04
N THR A 33 -34.36 0.84 -35.15
CA THR A 33 -33.42 0.24 -34.20
C THR A 33 -32.52 -0.74 -34.93
N ASP A 34 -31.31 -0.32 -35.28
CA ASP A 34 -30.21 -1.26 -35.45
C ASP A 34 -29.77 -1.76 -34.07
N PRO A 35 -29.48 -3.03 -33.87
CA PRO A 35 -29.03 -3.56 -32.59
C PRO A 35 -27.68 -2.92 -32.25
N ILE A 36 -27.68 -2.06 -31.23
CA ILE A 36 -26.49 -1.54 -30.60
C ILE A 36 -25.68 -2.75 -30.10
N PRO A 37 -24.42 -2.92 -30.48
CA PRO A 37 -23.58 -3.94 -29.90
C PRO A 37 -23.50 -3.69 -28.40
N GLU A 38 -23.95 -4.68 -27.64
CA GLU A 38 -23.88 -4.72 -26.18
C GLU A 38 -22.47 -4.36 -25.74
N PRO A 39 -22.29 -3.33 -24.87
CA PRO A 39 -20.97 -3.03 -24.37
C PRO A 39 -20.48 -4.29 -23.67
N LYS A 40 -19.38 -4.91 -24.16
CA LYS A 40 -18.66 -5.92 -23.39
C LYS A 40 -18.39 -5.29 -22.04
N GLU A 41 -19.03 -5.81 -21.00
CA GLU A 41 -18.66 -5.53 -19.63
C GLU A 41 -17.14 -5.70 -19.53
N PRO A 42 -16.41 -4.69 -19.05
CA PRO A 42 -15.00 -4.88 -18.76
C PRO A 42 -14.93 -6.07 -17.82
N SER A 43 -14.22 -7.13 -18.21
CA SER A 43 -13.87 -8.23 -17.33
C SER A 43 -13.45 -7.65 -16.00
N PRO A 44 -13.90 -8.20 -14.86
CA PRO A 44 -13.54 -7.68 -13.56
C PRO A 44 -12.02 -7.59 -13.50
N SER A 45 -11.49 -6.40 -13.70
CA SER A 45 -10.09 -6.09 -13.54
C SER A 45 -9.75 -6.35 -12.09
N GLU A 46 -8.99 -7.44 -11.88
CA GLU A 46 -7.99 -7.58 -10.84
C GLU A 46 -8.09 -6.58 -9.68
N ASN A 47 -8.42 -7.11 -8.51
CA ASN A 47 -8.30 -6.49 -7.19
C ASN A 47 -9.55 -5.92 -6.52
N GLU A 48 -10.71 -6.46 -6.74
CA GLU A 48 -11.70 -6.45 -5.65
C GLU A 48 -11.27 -7.46 -4.59
N ARG A 49 -10.23 -7.08 -3.84
CA ARG A 49 -9.81 -7.80 -2.64
C ARG A 49 -10.97 -7.75 -1.66
N ARG A 50 -11.66 -8.87 -1.49
CA ARG A 50 -12.70 -8.97 -0.47
C ARG A 50 -12.09 -8.57 0.86
N PRO A 51 -12.70 -7.67 1.64
CA PRO A 51 -12.13 -7.15 2.88
C PRO A 51 -11.64 -8.24 3.85
N ASP A 52 -12.32 -9.39 3.87
CA ASP A 52 -12.07 -10.49 4.81
C ASP A 52 -11.17 -11.61 4.23
N SER A 53 -10.70 -11.48 2.99
CA SER A 53 -9.80 -12.48 2.42
C SER A 53 -8.47 -12.49 3.18
N PRO A 54 -7.89 -13.68 3.47
CA PRO A 54 -6.54 -13.76 4.01
C PRO A 54 -5.55 -13.03 3.11
N ILE A 55 -4.52 -12.41 3.73
CA ILE A 55 -3.44 -11.81 2.94
C ILE A 55 -2.71 -12.90 2.16
N ASP A 56 -2.44 -12.65 0.87
CA ASP A 56 -1.74 -13.57 0.00
C ASP A 56 -0.77 -12.84 -0.91
N ALA A 57 0.37 -13.48 -1.23
CA ALA A 57 1.39 -12.89 -2.12
C ALA A 57 0.89 -12.75 -3.56
N ASP A 58 0.00 -13.62 -4.00
CA ASP A 58 -0.54 -13.61 -5.36
C ASP A 58 -1.53 -12.45 -5.59
N ALA A 59 -2.03 -11.85 -4.50
CA ALA A 59 -2.84 -10.64 -4.58
C ALA A 59 -2.02 -9.38 -4.94
N TYR A 60 -0.70 -9.47 -5.09
CA TYR A 60 0.20 -8.35 -5.38
C TYR A 60 0.96 -8.64 -6.67
N GLY A 61 0.89 -7.70 -7.62
CA GLY A 61 1.67 -7.71 -8.85
C GLY A 61 2.86 -6.74 -8.80
N ASP A 62 3.28 -6.31 -9.99
CA ASP A 62 4.22 -5.22 -10.15
C ASP A 62 3.69 -3.94 -9.51
N TRP A 63 4.56 -3.20 -8.88
CA TRP A 63 4.16 -1.94 -8.26
C TRP A 63 4.26 -0.78 -9.25
N ASN A 64 3.11 -0.19 -9.56
CA ASN A 64 2.97 0.97 -10.42
C ASN A 64 2.25 2.08 -9.64
N PHE A 65 3.02 3.08 -9.21
CA PHE A 65 2.51 4.20 -8.43
C PHE A 65 2.49 5.48 -9.26
N ARG A 66 1.38 6.21 -9.19
CA ARG A 66 1.25 7.54 -9.81
C ARG A 66 0.45 8.46 -8.88
N LEU A 67 1.03 9.61 -8.56
CA LEU A 67 0.37 10.65 -7.78
C LEU A 67 0.85 12.02 -8.29
N GLY A 68 -0.04 12.78 -8.93
CA GLY A 68 0.33 14.02 -9.59
C GLY A 68 1.45 13.80 -10.61
N GLY A 69 2.53 14.58 -10.52
CA GLY A 69 3.73 14.43 -11.37
C GLY A 69 4.72 13.34 -10.93
N VAL A 70 4.39 12.54 -9.89
CA VAL A 70 5.28 11.52 -9.36
C VAL A 70 4.87 10.15 -9.90
N THR A 71 5.83 9.43 -10.46
CA THR A 71 5.64 8.06 -10.94
C THR A 71 6.78 7.18 -10.45
N PHE A 72 6.43 6.01 -9.91
CA PHE A 72 7.37 4.95 -9.58
C PHE A 72 6.89 3.62 -10.18
N LYS A 73 7.84 2.77 -10.55
CA LYS A 73 7.59 1.41 -11.02
C LYS A 73 8.59 0.48 -10.38
N ALA A 74 8.12 -0.70 -9.98
CA ALA A 74 8.97 -1.80 -9.55
C ALA A 74 8.38 -3.13 -10.01
N GLU A 75 9.22 -3.99 -10.52
CA GLU A 75 8.89 -5.36 -10.90
C GLU A 75 8.83 -6.23 -9.65
N LYS A 76 7.78 -7.04 -9.49
CA LYS A 76 7.71 -8.07 -8.47
C LYS A 76 8.59 -9.25 -8.87
N VAL A 77 9.62 -9.53 -8.09
CA VAL A 77 10.59 -10.62 -8.35
C VAL A 77 10.47 -11.78 -7.36
N GLY A 78 9.47 -11.73 -6.49
CA GLY A 78 9.15 -12.82 -5.56
C GLY A 78 7.95 -12.49 -4.68
N GLY A 79 7.28 -13.56 -4.27
CA GLY A 79 6.15 -13.51 -3.34
C GLY A 79 6.06 -14.82 -2.57
N TRP A 80 5.84 -14.76 -1.27
CA TRP A 80 5.75 -15.91 -0.37
C TRP A 80 4.64 -15.67 0.64
N THR A 81 3.77 -16.64 0.78
CA THR A 81 2.69 -16.67 1.75
C THR A 81 2.98 -17.75 2.78
N TYR A 82 2.85 -17.41 4.06
CA TYR A 82 3.01 -18.31 5.18
C TYR A 82 1.74 -18.30 6.02
N ASP A 83 1.08 -19.47 6.17
CA ASP A 83 -0.15 -19.63 6.95
C ASP A 83 0.06 -19.53 8.46
N SER A 84 1.31 -19.38 8.88
CA SER A 84 1.71 -19.05 10.25
C SER A 84 2.96 -18.19 10.25
N CYS A 85 3.22 -17.50 11.35
CA CYS A 85 4.43 -16.68 11.47
C CYS A 85 5.67 -17.46 11.94
N ALA A 86 5.53 -18.73 12.30
CA ALA A 86 6.63 -19.54 12.84
C ALA A 86 7.85 -19.61 11.90
N PRO A 87 7.71 -19.80 10.58
CA PRO A 87 8.87 -19.87 9.67
C PRO A 87 9.70 -18.58 9.62
N VAL A 88 9.08 -17.45 9.89
CA VAL A 88 9.71 -16.13 9.81
C VAL A 88 10.04 -15.52 11.18
N ASP A 89 9.54 -16.07 12.26
CA ASP A 89 9.88 -15.64 13.62
C ASP A 89 11.30 -16.08 14.00
N ARG A 90 12.15 -15.15 14.40
CA ARG A 90 13.51 -15.47 14.78
C ARG A 90 13.70 -15.56 16.30
N ASN A 91 13.03 -14.68 17.03
CA ASN A 91 13.26 -14.47 18.45
C ASN A 91 11.99 -14.67 19.29
N GLY A 92 10.97 -15.34 18.76
CA GLY A 92 9.68 -15.53 19.40
C GLY A 92 8.84 -14.27 19.58
N VAL A 93 9.24 -13.16 18.94
CA VAL A 93 8.49 -11.88 19.02
C VAL A 93 7.13 -12.01 18.38
N LEU A 94 7.07 -12.66 17.22
CA LEU A 94 5.83 -12.86 16.48
C LEU A 94 4.90 -13.83 17.21
N ALA A 95 5.46 -14.94 17.72
CA ALA A 95 4.70 -15.94 18.48
C ALA A 95 4.11 -15.36 19.76
N ARG A 96 4.89 -14.60 20.55
CA ARG A 96 4.39 -13.94 21.78
C ARG A 96 3.23 -13.00 21.54
N ASN A 97 3.19 -12.37 20.37
CA ASN A 97 2.10 -11.47 19.96
C ASN A 97 1.02 -12.18 19.12
N LYS A 98 1.05 -13.52 19.05
CA LYS A 98 0.06 -14.35 18.34
C LYS A 98 -0.09 -13.95 16.87
N CYS A 99 1.04 -13.72 16.17
CA CYS A 99 1.02 -13.46 14.75
C CYS A 99 0.41 -14.65 14.01
N GLU A 100 -0.55 -14.38 13.10
CA GLU A 100 -1.37 -15.39 12.45
C GLU A 100 -0.84 -15.80 11.07
N ARG A 101 -0.47 -14.82 10.26
CA ARG A 101 -0.08 -15.03 8.86
C ARG A 101 0.97 -14.01 8.43
N VAL A 102 1.86 -14.40 7.51
CA VAL A 102 2.86 -13.50 6.92
C VAL A 102 2.86 -13.62 5.41
N VAL A 103 2.98 -12.48 4.76
CA VAL A 103 3.30 -12.38 3.33
C VAL A 103 4.61 -11.62 3.16
N GLN A 104 5.48 -12.11 2.29
CA GLN A 104 6.68 -11.40 1.86
C GLN A 104 6.62 -11.13 0.36
N LEU A 105 7.00 -9.92 -0.04
CA LEU A 105 7.04 -9.48 -1.43
C LEU A 105 8.42 -8.91 -1.70
N ALA A 106 9.01 -9.27 -2.83
CA ALA A 106 10.28 -8.71 -3.26
C ALA A 106 10.14 -7.97 -4.59
N TYR A 107 10.77 -6.81 -4.68
CA TYR A 107 10.71 -5.92 -5.83
C TYR A 107 12.09 -5.49 -6.31
N LYS A 108 12.20 -5.26 -7.63
CA LYS A 108 13.33 -4.58 -8.27
C LYS A 108 12.88 -3.32 -8.99
N ALA A 109 13.66 -2.27 -8.92
CA ALA A 109 13.43 -1.02 -9.62
C ALA A 109 14.74 -0.46 -10.20
N TYR A 110 14.62 0.51 -11.12
CA TYR A 110 15.77 1.16 -11.75
C TYR A 110 16.77 0.16 -12.34
N ARG A 111 16.28 -0.82 -13.12
CA ARG A 111 17.11 -1.87 -13.74
C ARG A 111 17.91 -2.70 -12.73
N GLY A 112 17.38 -2.89 -11.52
CA GLY A 112 18.02 -3.65 -10.46
C GLY A 112 18.95 -2.84 -9.54
N HIS A 113 19.11 -1.55 -9.76
CA HIS A 113 19.92 -0.66 -8.89
C HIS A 113 19.24 -0.32 -7.56
N LEU A 114 17.97 -0.71 -7.39
CA LEU A 114 17.22 -0.61 -6.15
C LEU A 114 16.41 -1.89 -5.97
N THR A 115 16.43 -2.43 -4.76
CA THR A 115 15.60 -3.57 -4.37
C THR A 115 14.83 -3.27 -3.09
N ALA A 116 13.69 -3.91 -2.95
CA ALA A 116 12.85 -3.79 -1.78
C ALA A 116 12.28 -5.15 -1.38
N VAL A 117 12.13 -5.36 -0.07
CA VAL A 117 11.32 -6.43 0.51
C VAL A 117 10.28 -5.81 1.40
N GLN A 118 9.02 -6.22 1.21
CA GLN A 118 7.91 -5.90 2.09
C GLN A 118 7.51 -7.15 2.85
N VAL A 119 7.26 -7.02 4.14
CA VAL A 119 6.75 -8.08 5.00
C VAL A 119 5.46 -7.59 5.63
N ILE A 120 4.38 -8.30 5.38
CA ILE A 120 3.04 -8.01 5.86
C ILE A 120 2.68 -9.09 6.87
N MET A 121 2.36 -8.71 8.09
CA MET A 121 2.05 -9.62 9.20
C MET A 121 0.66 -9.32 9.74
N SER A 122 -0.20 -10.34 9.89
CA SER A 122 -1.51 -10.21 10.51
C SER A 122 -1.51 -10.67 11.96
N PHE A 123 -2.32 -10.02 12.78
CA PHE A 123 -2.45 -10.31 14.21
C PHE A 123 -3.93 -10.35 14.61
N PRO A 124 -4.30 -11.03 15.73
CA PRO A 124 -5.67 -11.10 16.16
C PRO A 124 -6.21 -9.73 16.66
N THR A 125 -5.33 -8.83 17.09
CA THR A 125 -5.71 -7.54 17.65
C THR A 125 -4.77 -6.42 17.25
N VAL A 126 -5.28 -5.18 17.23
CA VAL A 126 -4.47 -3.95 17.05
C VAL A 126 -3.40 -3.82 18.14
N LYS A 127 -3.69 -4.24 19.39
CA LYS A 127 -2.73 -4.20 20.50
C LYS A 127 -1.52 -5.10 20.21
N ALA A 128 -1.75 -6.31 19.73
CA ALA A 128 -0.69 -7.26 19.37
C ALA A 128 0.16 -6.73 18.20
N ALA A 129 -0.47 -6.17 17.18
CA ALA A 129 0.22 -5.52 16.08
C ALA A 129 1.11 -4.35 16.56
N LYS A 130 0.59 -3.45 17.38
CA LYS A 130 1.35 -2.33 17.95
C LYS A 130 2.55 -2.80 18.78
N ALA A 131 2.36 -3.81 19.65
CA ALA A 131 3.45 -4.37 20.44
C ALA A 131 4.57 -4.95 19.56
N THR A 132 4.22 -5.66 18.49
CA THR A 132 5.19 -6.17 17.52
C THR A 132 5.93 -5.03 16.80
N ALA A 133 5.21 -4.01 16.35
CA ALA A 133 5.80 -2.89 15.63
C ALA A 133 6.85 -2.13 16.45
N VAL A 134 6.64 -1.96 17.76
CA VAL A 134 7.63 -1.35 18.66
C VAL A 134 8.95 -2.14 18.64
N HIS A 135 8.91 -3.47 18.67
CA HIS A 135 10.10 -4.30 18.58
C HIS A 135 10.79 -4.18 17.21
N LEU A 136 10.00 -4.12 16.12
CA LEU A 136 10.53 -4.04 14.76
C LEU A 136 11.06 -2.66 14.40
N ALA A 137 10.56 -1.59 15.00
CA ALA A 137 11.04 -0.22 14.77
C ALA A 137 12.53 -0.06 15.09
N GLY A 138 13.00 -0.73 16.14
CA GLY A 138 14.42 -0.75 16.52
C GLY A 138 15.28 -1.68 15.67
N SER A 139 14.72 -2.77 15.17
CA SER A 139 15.46 -3.76 14.38
C SER A 139 14.54 -4.77 13.68
N SER A 140 14.74 -4.95 12.38
CA SER A 140 14.11 -6.03 11.61
C SER A 140 14.67 -7.43 11.93
N ARG A 141 15.62 -7.54 12.86
CA ARG A 141 16.30 -8.84 13.17
C ARG A 141 15.36 -9.88 13.78
N ALA A 142 14.23 -9.47 14.35
CA ALA A 142 13.23 -10.37 14.87
C ALA A 142 12.45 -11.14 13.79
N VAL A 143 12.55 -10.72 12.53
CA VAL A 143 11.89 -11.34 11.38
C VAL A 143 12.93 -11.88 10.40
N LYS A 144 12.75 -13.13 9.96
CA LYS A 144 13.48 -13.68 8.82
C LYS A 144 12.79 -13.22 7.55
N TRP A 145 13.51 -12.59 6.67
CA TRP A 145 13.01 -12.11 5.38
C TRP A 145 13.99 -12.44 4.27
N HIS A 146 13.53 -12.40 3.01
CA HIS A 146 14.29 -12.80 1.82
C HIS A 146 15.42 -11.84 1.50
N ARG A 147 16.53 -11.94 2.22
CA ARG A 147 17.76 -11.14 2.03
C ARG A 147 18.43 -11.42 0.68
N ASP A 148 18.26 -12.62 0.16
CA ASP A 148 18.73 -13.05 -1.16
C ASP A 148 18.12 -12.24 -2.31
N LYS A 149 17.04 -11.49 -2.05
CA LYS A 149 16.40 -10.58 -3.00
C LYS A 149 16.88 -9.13 -2.88
N MET A 150 17.80 -8.86 -1.96
CA MET A 150 18.37 -7.52 -1.77
C MET A 150 19.71 -7.39 -2.49
N LEU A 151 20.19 -6.14 -2.64
CA LEU A 151 21.53 -5.90 -3.18
C LEU A 151 22.60 -6.34 -2.20
N ASP A 152 23.62 -7.06 -2.69
CA ASP A 152 24.80 -7.42 -1.89
C ASP A 152 25.68 -6.19 -1.61
N ARG A 153 25.75 -5.27 -2.57
CA ARG A 153 26.50 -4.02 -2.46
C ARG A 153 25.53 -2.84 -2.57
N TYR A 154 25.44 -2.06 -1.50
CA TYR A 154 24.53 -0.93 -1.41
C TYR A 154 25.18 0.24 -0.65
N VAL A 155 24.72 1.44 -0.91
CA VAL A 155 25.07 2.69 -0.20
C VAL A 155 23.87 3.26 0.55
N TYR A 156 22.68 2.75 0.25
CA TYR A 156 21.43 3.05 0.96
C TYR A 156 20.81 1.75 1.46
N ALA A 157 20.56 1.67 2.76
CA ALA A 157 19.81 0.58 3.37
C ALA A 157 18.96 1.16 4.51
N LYS A 158 17.64 1.12 4.38
CA LYS A 158 16.72 1.61 5.40
C LYS A 158 15.49 0.71 5.49
N GLN A 159 14.88 0.73 6.67
CA GLN A 159 13.61 0.09 6.96
C GLN A 159 12.57 1.10 7.41
N ARG A 160 11.29 0.78 7.18
CA ARG A 160 10.13 1.47 7.72
C ARG A 160 9.16 0.45 8.28
N VAL A 161 8.52 0.79 9.39
CA VAL A 161 7.48 -0.02 10.01
C VAL A 161 6.23 0.84 10.15
N ALA A 162 5.08 0.28 9.82
CA ALA A 162 3.77 0.87 10.08
C ALA A 162 2.84 -0.16 10.71
N VAL A 163 1.85 0.35 11.42
CA VAL A 163 0.70 -0.42 11.90
C VAL A 163 -0.54 0.16 11.26
N THR A 164 -1.28 -0.68 10.57
CA THR A 164 -2.58 -0.33 10.02
C THR A 164 -3.58 -1.38 10.50
N LYS A 165 -4.50 -0.97 11.38
CA LYS A 165 -5.42 -1.89 12.05
C LYS A 165 -4.64 -3.03 12.74
N ARG A 166 -4.96 -4.29 12.46
CA ARG A 166 -4.31 -5.49 13.00
C ARG A 166 -3.09 -5.98 12.19
N TYR A 167 -2.61 -5.17 11.24
CA TYR A 167 -1.47 -5.51 10.39
C TYR A 167 -0.23 -4.71 10.77
N VAL A 168 0.91 -5.38 10.74
CA VAL A 168 2.23 -4.73 10.79
C VAL A 168 2.87 -4.85 9.42
N LEU A 169 3.33 -3.74 8.90
CA LEU A 169 3.94 -3.61 7.58
C LEU A 169 5.39 -3.20 7.77
N LEU A 170 6.32 -4.03 7.32
CA LEU A 170 7.74 -3.74 7.31
C LEU A 170 8.20 -3.62 5.86
N THR A 171 8.82 -2.51 5.50
CA THR A 171 9.43 -2.30 4.19
C THR A 171 10.93 -2.04 4.36
N ILE A 172 11.75 -2.81 3.66
CA ILE A 172 13.21 -2.70 3.66
C ILE A 172 13.63 -2.39 2.24
N VAL A 173 14.46 -1.36 2.06
CA VAL A 173 14.94 -0.93 0.74
C VAL A 173 16.45 -0.82 0.77
N THR A 174 17.12 -1.36 -0.26
CA THR A 174 18.53 -1.11 -0.54
C THR A 174 18.68 -0.48 -1.92
N ALA A 175 19.67 0.38 -2.07
CA ALA A 175 20.05 0.95 -3.36
C ALA A 175 21.57 1.14 -3.46
N ASP A 176 22.11 0.95 -4.65
CA ASP A 176 23.47 1.32 -4.96
C ASP A 176 23.60 2.82 -5.28
N ARG A 177 24.79 3.26 -5.68
CA ARG A 177 25.07 4.68 -6.00
C ARG A 177 24.17 5.21 -7.12
N THR A 178 23.82 4.37 -8.10
CA THR A 178 23.01 4.77 -9.27
C THR A 178 21.60 5.17 -8.87
N ALA A 179 20.99 4.46 -7.93
CA ALA A 179 19.63 4.72 -7.48
C ALA A 179 19.53 5.48 -6.14
N GLN A 180 20.66 5.77 -5.47
CA GLN A 180 20.71 6.38 -4.14
C GLN A 180 19.85 7.65 -4.01
N ALA A 181 19.94 8.56 -4.98
CA ALA A 181 19.20 9.84 -4.94
C ALA A 181 17.67 9.65 -4.97
N LYS A 182 17.19 8.53 -5.51
CA LYS A 182 15.78 8.21 -5.64
C LYS A 182 15.27 7.33 -4.50
N ALA A 183 16.16 6.66 -3.76
CA ALA A 183 15.84 5.61 -2.81
C ALA A 183 14.94 6.07 -1.66
N THR A 184 15.17 7.26 -1.10
CA THR A 184 14.35 7.78 0.01
C THR A 184 12.90 8.02 -0.40
N ARG A 185 12.68 8.65 -1.56
CA ARG A 185 11.32 8.89 -2.08
C ARG A 185 10.64 7.59 -2.48
N PHE A 186 11.34 6.72 -3.20
CA PHE A 186 10.83 5.40 -3.56
C PHE A 186 10.39 4.62 -2.33
N HIS A 187 11.24 4.53 -1.30
CA HIS A 187 10.96 3.84 -0.05
C HIS A 187 9.72 4.42 0.65
N HIS A 188 9.62 5.76 0.71
CA HIS A 188 8.48 6.43 1.32
C HIS A 188 7.17 6.05 0.61
N TYR A 189 7.10 6.21 -0.71
CA TYR A 189 5.89 5.95 -1.46
C TYR A 189 5.52 4.47 -1.48
N LEU A 190 6.49 3.56 -1.67
CA LEU A 190 6.23 2.12 -1.64
C LEU A 190 5.64 1.67 -0.28
N HIS A 191 6.18 2.20 0.82
CA HIS A 191 5.70 1.89 2.17
C HIS A 191 4.32 2.49 2.45
N THR A 192 4.11 3.75 2.08
CA THR A 192 2.86 4.46 2.33
C THR A 192 1.71 3.89 1.50
N ASP A 193 1.95 3.58 0.23
CA ASP A 193 0.97 2.98 -0.66
C ASP A 193 0.49 1.63 -0.13
N LEU A 194 1.43 0.76 0.28
CA LEU A 194 1.08 -0.49 0.95
C LEU A 194 0.26 -0.23 2.24
N SER A 195 0.68 0.73 3.08
CA SER A 195 -0.02 1.03 4.33
C SER A 195 -1.45 1.51 4.08
N ASN A 196 -1.64 2.34 3.07
CA ASN A 196 -2.95 2.86 2.69
C ASN A 196 -3.88 1.76 2.16
N SER A 197 -3.35 0.75 1.45
CA SER A 197 -4.15 -0.36 0.95
C SER A 197 -4.80 -1.20 2.07
N PHE A 198 -4.30 -1.10 3.30
CA PHE A 198 -4.85 -1.78 4.49
C PHE A 198 -5.87 -0.94 5.27
N LEU A 199 -6.05 0.36 4.95
CA LEU A 199 -7.01 1.20 5.68
C LEU A 199 -8.47 0.69 5.55
N PHE A 200 -8.81 0.16 4.38
CA PHE A 200 -10.16 -0.30 4.07
C PHE A 200 -10.32 -1.82 4.25
N ARG A 201 -9.25 -2.55 4.55
CA ARG A 201 -9.31 -3.97 4.85
C ARG A 201 -9.97 -4.16 6.22
N ASP A 202 -10.79 -5.18 6.39
CA ASP A 202 -11.56 -5.50 7.62
C ASP A 202 -12.61 -4.42 8.00
N SER A 203 -13.07 -3.59 7.07
CA SER A 203 -14.07 -2.54 7.38
C SER A 203 -15.51 -3.06 7.39
N THR A 204 -15.75 -4.27 6.93
CA THR A 204 -17.08 -4.85 6.76
C THR A 204 -17.52 -5.80 7.90
N ALA A 205 -16.67 -6.02 8.91
CA ALA A 205 -16.96 -6.91 10.04
C ALA A 205 -17.59 -6.19 11.24
N SER A 206 -18.49 -5.23 11.01
CA SER A 206 -19.25 -4.56 12.09
C SER A 206 -20.67 -4.27 11.61
N ASN A 207 -21.49 -5.30 11.58
CA ASN A 207 -22.94 -5.23 11.72
C ASN A 207 -23.42 -6.43 12.50
#